data_be43360301c1c507de0043a3df786469
#
_entry.id   be43360301c1c507de0043a3df786469
#
_cell.length_a   1.000
_cell.length_b   1.000
_cell.length_c   1.000
_cell.angle_alpha   90.00
_cell.angle_beta   90.00
_cell.angle_gamma   90.00
#
_symmetry.space_group_name_H-M   'P 1'
#
loop_
_entity.id
_entity.type
_entity.pdbx_description
1 polymer ?
#
loop_
_entity_poly.entity_id
_entity_poly.type
_entity_poly.pdbx_seq_one_letter_code
_entity_poly.pdbx_strand_id
1 'polypeptide(L)'
;MTKLHLIFSILLISILIGVPFMHAYSQVALLKINEIELNPAGAIAGNQWIELYNPSNTLLDLSGFLIKSTKLGRTIPIPSGFVIEPNGYLVIPFQTRVFDEKGESIVLLTPDSVEITRTPILADEFDDDRTWQRFPNAIDTGNMTDWSFRNSTFGITNGFPVVRPNFTASEPIFVDQQGNKVGSFLQGQMAGIRTEIINKFTDERTFAYIIQVKNEEGFPVFIAWIEDIIIPPNRSLKPTVFFLAENRGEYTVDVFIWRSMTLTDPLTPPTHGLIRVAG
;
A
#
# COMPACT_ATOMS: atom_id res chain seq x y z
N MET A 1 50.11 36.71 7.53
CA MET A 1 49.32 35.63 8.19
C MET A 1 47.82 35.87 8.19
N THR A 2 47.29 37.01 7.78
CA THR A 2 45.86 37.37 7.87
C THR A 2 44.98 36.97 6.66
N LYS A 3 45.57 36.58 5.52
CA LYS A 3 44.79 36.19 4.32
C LYS A 3 44.37 34.69 4.28
N LEU A 4 45.04 33.80 5.01
CA LEU A 4 44.75 32.36 4.99
C LEU A 4 43.52 32.02 5.87
N HIS A 5 43.26 32.78 6.95
CA HIS A 5 42.09 32.55 7.80
C HIS A 5 40.76 32.96 7.18
N LEU A 6 40.76 33.97 6.27
CA LEU A 6 39.54 34.43 5.63
C LEU A 6 39.03 33.44 4.57
N ILE A 7 39.93 32.76 3.87
CA ILE A 7 39.57 31.75 2.85
C ILE A 7 38.99 30.48 3.51
N PHE A 8 39.51 30.09 4.68
CA PHE A 8 38.99 28.93 5.43
C PHE A 8 37.60 29.20 6.02
N SER A 9 37.30 30.41 6.46
CA SER A 9 35.98 30.78 7.00
C SER A 9 34.90 30.82 5.92
N ILE A 10 35.24 31.28 4.71
CA ILE A 10 34.29 31.32 3.58
C ILE A 10 33.99 29.88 3.06
N LEU A 11 34.98 28.97 3.07
CA LEU A 11 34.78 27.57 2.67
C LEU A 11 33.92 26.81 3.69
N LEU A 12 34.04 27.09 4.99
CA LEU A 12 33.22 26.46 6.04
C LEU A 12 31.76 26.90 5.97
N ILE A 13 31.49 28.18 5.64
CA ILE A 13 30.14 28.73 5.52
C ILE A 13 29.42 28.14 4.29
N SER A 14 30.13 27.93 3.18
CA SER A 14 29.51 27.33 1.97
C SER A 14 29.14 25.86 2.16
N ILE A 15 29.81 25.09 3.00
CA ILE A 15 29.50 23.71 3.34
C ILE A 15 28.25 23.61 4.24
N LEU A 16 28.04 24.56 5.15
CA LEU A 16 26.90 24.58 6.06
C LEU A 16 25.57 24.98 5.38
N ILE A 17 25.63 25.78 4.31
CA ILE A 17 24.42 26.20 3.56
C ILE A 17 23.95 25.14 2.57
N GLY A 18 24.81 24.23 2.13
CA GLY A 18 24.49 23.18 1.16
C GLY A 18 23.75 21.96 1.74
N VAL A 19 23.89 21.69 3.05
CA VAL A 19 23.35 20.48 3.68
C VAL A 19 21.81 20.45 3.74
N PRO A 20 21.08 21.53 4.07
CA PRO A 20 19.61 21.48 4.11
C PRO A 20 18.98 21.36 2.71
N PHE A 21 19.60 21.92 1.67
CA PHE A 21 19.12 21.79 0.30
C PHE A 21 19.21 20.35 -0.24
N MET A 22 20.31 19.65 0.02
CA MET A 22 20.44 18.24 -0.40
C MET A 22 19.46 17.32 0.33
N HIS A 23 19.12 17.57 1.60
CA HIS A 23 18.12 16.80 2.34
C HIS A 23 16.70 17.00 1.78
N ALA A 24 16.31 18.21 1.46
CA ALA A 24 14.99 18.51 0.88
C ALA A 24 14.79 17.84 -0.48
N TYR A 25 15.78 17.87 -1.35
CA TYR A 25 15.74 17.19 -2.65
C TYR A 25 15.62 15.66 -2.51
N SER A 26 16.29 15.06 -1.53
CA SER A 26 16.23 13.63 -1.28
C SER A 26 14.84 13.15 -0.87
N GLN A 27 14.09 13.94 -0.10
CA GLN A 27 12.75 13.56 0.37
C GLN A 27 11.68 13.73 -0.71
N VAL A 28 11.79 14.78 -1.52
CA VAL A 28 10.89 15.01 -2.66
C VAL A 28 11.01 13.90 -3.71
N ALA A 29 12.18 13.32 -3.90
CA ALA A 29 12.40 12.21 -4.82
C ALA A 29 11.63 10.92 -4.42
N LEU A 30 11.16 10.83 -3.16
CA LEU A 30 10.34 9.70 -2.71
C LEU A 30 8.85 9.87 -3.06
N LEU A 31 8.39 11.09 -3.33
CA LEU A 31 6.99 11.39 -3.65
C LEU A 31 6.51 10.58 -4.87
N LYS A 32 5.30 10.05 -4.78
CA LYS A 32 4.73 9.21 -5.85
C LYS A 32 3.36 9.69 -6.28
N ILE A 33 3.09 9.60 -7.59
CA ILE A 33 1.71 9.52 -8.08
C ILE A 33 1.23 8.13 -7.69
N ASN A 34 0.20 8.04 -6.83
CA ASN A 34 -0.24 6.84 -6.17
C ASN A 34 -1.56 6.28 -6.71
N GLU A 35 -2.50 7.17 -7.10
CA GLU A 35 -3.80 6.81 -7.66
C GLU A 35 -4.23 7.85 -8.70
N ILE A 36 -5.01 7.42 -9.70
CA ILE A 36 -5.44 8.28 -10.80
C ILE A 36 -6.84 7.89 -11.25
N GLU A 37 -7.74 8.89 -11.33
CA GLU A 37 -9.03 8.81 -11.96
C GLU A 37 -8.97 9.43 -13.37
N LEU A 38 -9.08 8.59 -14.40
CA LEU A 38 -8.99 9.01 -15.80
C LEU A 38 -10.37 9.20 -16.45
N ASN A 39 -11.34 8.32 -16.11
CA ASN A 39 -12.67 8.29 -16.74
C ASN A 39 -13.76 8.13 -15.69
N PRO A 40 -13.96 9.15 -14.83
CA PRO A 40 -14.93 9.11 -13.75
C PRO A 40 -16.36 8.97 -14.28
N ALA A 41 -17.23 8.31 -13.49
CA ALA A 41 -18.64 8.11 -13.83
C ALA A 41 -19.31 9.43 -14.24
N GLY A 42 -19.87 9.48 -15.46
CA GLY A 42 -20.57 10.62 -16.04
C GLY A 42 -19.65 11.62 -16.75
N ALA A 43 -19.53 12.85 -16.26
CA ALA A 43 -18.77 13.89 -16.95
C ALA A 43 -17.28 13.83 -16.60
N ILE A 44 -16.42 13.59 -17.59
CA ILE A 44 -14.94 13.60 -17.41
C ILE A 44 -14.45 14.97 -16.93
N ALA A 45 -14.96 16.06 -17.52
CA ALA A 45 -14.53 17.41 -17.15
C ALA A 45 -15.01 17.76 -15.73
N GLY A 46 -14.06 18.11 -14.86
CA GLY A 46 -14.32 18.48 -13.47
C GLY A 46 -14.30 17.32 -12.47
N ASN A 47 -14.13 16.08 -12.93
CA ASN A 47 -14.14 14.89 -12.07
C ASN A 47 -12.86 14.05 -12.16
N GLN A 48 -11.94 14.37 -13.07
CA GLN A 48 -10.60 13.74 -13.06
C GLN A 48 -9.78 14.24 -11.87
N TRP A 49 -8.95 13.36 -11.30
CA TRP A 49 -8.05 13.71 -10.22
C TRP A 49 -6.82 12.78 -10.18
N ILE A 50 -5.78 13.23 -9.48
CA ILE A 50 -4.66 12.39 -9.09
C ILE A 50 -4.50 12.42 -7.58
N GLU A 51 -3.95 11.37 -7.04
CA GLU A 51 -3.47 11.31 -5.66
C GLU A 51 -1.95 11.19 -5.64
N LEU A 52 -1.34 12.01 -4.80
CA LEU A 52 0.06 11.92 -4.45
C LEU A 52 0.21 11.29 -3.07
N TYR A 53 1.23 10.46 -2.89
CA TYR A 53 1.58 9.87 -1.62
C TYR A 53 3.02 10.25 -1.23
N ASN A 54 3.19 10.68 0.02
CA ASN A 54 4.46 11.02 0.61
C ASN A 54 4.95 9.88 1.53
N PRO A 55 5.81 8.97 1.08
CA PRO A 55 6.34 7.90 1.94
C PRO A 55 7.43 8.38 2.90
N SER A 56 7.80 9.66 2.87
CA SER A 56 8.83 10.21 3.75
C SER A 56 8.28 10.53 5.15
N ASN A 57 9.17 10.79 6.08
CA ASN A 57 8.85 11.21 7.44
C ASN A 57 8.83 12.74 7.63
N THR A 58 8.83 13.51 6.53
CA THR A 58 8.81 14.97 6.53
C THR A 58 7.63 15.53 5.77
N LEU A 59 7.10 16.66 6.22
CA LEU A 59 6.12 17.44 5.49
C LEU A 59 6.76 17.98 4.21
N LEU A 60 6.04 17.86 3.09
CA LEU A 60 6.48 18.38 1.79
C LEU A 60 5.54 19.49 1.33
N ASP A 61 6.11 20.64 0.97
CA ASP A 61 5.41 21.73 0.28
C ASP A 61 5.50 21.49 -1.23
N LEU A 62 4.35 21.35 -1.88
CA LEU A 62 4.23 21.08 -3.31
C LEU A 62 3.85 22.32 -4.12
N SER A 63 3.93 23.50 -3.51
CA SER A 63 3.64 24.77 -4.19
C SER A 63 4.50 24.95 -5.46
N GLY A 64 3.85 25.14 -6.60
CA GLY A 64 4.54 25.34 -7.87
C GLY A 64 5.06 24.07 -8.55
N PHE A 65 4.92 22.88 -7.96
CA PHE A 65 5.17 21.62 -8.67
C PHE A 65 4.24 21.50 -9.88
N LEU A 66 4.64 20.73 -10.88
CA LEU A 66 3.95 20.65 -12.14
C LEU A 66 3.42 19.23 -12.41
N ILE A 67 2.16 19.12 -12.77
CA ILE A 67 1.52 17.90 -13.24
C ILE A 67 1.43 18.00 -14.77
N LYS A 68 2.06 17.06 -15.47
CA LYS A 68 2.12 17.05 -16.92
C LYS A 68 1.40 15.84 -17.50
N SER A 69 0.41 16.08 -18.37
CA SER A 69 -0.17 15.10 -19.29
C SER A 69 0.73 14.97 -20.50
N THR A 70 1.17 13.76 -20.81
CA THR A 70 2.06 13.54 -21.95
C THR A 70 1.33 13.51 -23.29
N LYS A 71 0.10 12.99 -23.32
CA LYS A 71 -0.69 12.85 -24.55
C LYS A 71 -1.37 14.16 -24.95
N LEU A 72 -2.01 14.84 -24.00
CA LEU A 72 -2.66 16.13 -24.28
C LEU A 72 -1.68 17.30 -24.23
N GLY A 73 -0.44 17.09 -23.79
CA GLY A 73 0.61 18.11 -23.71
C GLY A 73 0.34 19.22 -22.69
N ARG A 74 -0.57 18.99 -21.75
CA ARG A 74 -0.95 19.97 -20.72
C ARG A 74 0.02 19.93 -19.55
N THR A 75 0.34 21.10 -18.99
CA THR A 75 1.15 21.23 -17.78
C THR A 75 0.40 22.15 -16.82
N ILE A 76 0.14 21.65 -15.62
CA ILE A 76 -0.71 22.32 -14.62
C ILE A 76 0.12 22.49 -13.35
N PRO A 77 0.32 23.74 -12.88
CA PRO A 77 1.00 23.99 -11.63
C PRO A 77 0.10 23.63 -10.44
N ILE A 78 0.68 23.00 -9.42
CA ILE A 78 0.05 22.83 -8.12
C ILE A 78 0.02 24.20 -7.43
N PRO A 79 -1.16 24.67 -6.97
CA PRO A 79 -1.28 25.97 -6.33
C PRO A 79 -0.44 26.09 -5.06
N SER A 80 -0.16 27.32 -4.64
CA SER A 80 0.52 27.58 -3.36
C SER A 80 -0.32 27.10 -2.17
N GLY A 81 0.34 26.60 -1.13
CA GLY A 81 -0.29 26.09 0.09
C GLY A 81 -0.71 24.64 0.05
N PHE A 82 -0.46 23.93 -1.04
CA PHE A 82 -0.65 22.47 -1.10
C PHE A 82 0.54 21.79 -0.42
N VAL A 83 0.30 21.23 0.75
CA VAL A 83 1.28 20.47 1.53
C VAL A 83 0.83 19.02 1.69
N ILE A 84 1.78 18.11 1.85
CA ILE A 84 1.50 16.71 2.10
C ILE A 84 2.26 16.22 3.33
N GLU A 85 1.50 15.75 4.31
CA GLU A 85 2.03 15.27 5.59
C GLU A 85 2.93 14.02 5.43
N PRO A 86 3.79 13.73 6.41
CA PRO A 86 4.52 12.47 6.44
C PRO A 86 3.59 11.27 6.35
N ASN A 87 3.88 10.33 5.46
CA ASN A 87 3.03 9.16 5.16
C ASN A 87 1.59 9.53 4.77
N GLY A 88 1.36 10.77 4.35
CA GLY A 88 0.06 11.31 3.98
C GLY A 88 -0.25 11.19 2.49
N TYR A 89 -1.50 11.48 2.18
CA TYR A 89 -2.06 11.51 0.83
C TYR A 89 -2.55 12.92 0.50
N LEU A 90 -2.43 13.30 -0.77
CA LEU A 90 -2.94 14.57 -1.27
C LEU A 90 -3.66 14.35 -2.58
N VAL A 91 -4.97 14.52 -2.58
CA VAL A 91 -5.77 14.44 -3.79
C VAL A 91 -5.84 15.82 -4.47
N ILE A 92 -5.58 15.85 -5.76
CA ILE A 92 -5.60 17.05 -6.60
C ILE A 92 -6.68 16.88 -7.67
N PRO A 93 -7.87 17.48 -7.49
CA PRO A 93 -8.94 17.45 -8.47
C PRO A 93 -8.70 18.47 -9.58
N PHE A 94 -9.19 18.19 -10.78
CA PHE A 94 -9.10 19.07 -11.93
C PHE A 94 -10.50 19.57 -12.36
N GLN A 95 -10.62 20.86 -12.56
CA GLN A 95 -11.88 21.51 -12.97
C GLN A 95 -12.23 21.33 -14.45
N THR A 96 -11.27 20.86 -15.25
CA THR A 96 -11.42 20.60 -16.68
C THR A 96 -10.83 19.25 -17.03
N ARG A 97 -11.18 18.70 -18.20
CA ARG A 97 -10.49 17.50 -18.69
C ARG A 97 -9.01 17.80 -18.90
N VAL A 98 -8.14 17.06 -18.20
CA VAL A 98 -6.69 17.23 -18.21
C VAL A 98 -5.98 16.04 -18.84
N PHE A 99 -6.53 14.84 -18.69
CA PHE A 99 -5.96 13.57 -19.15
C PHE A 99 -6.84 12.95 -20.24
N ASP A 100 -6.19 12.13 -21.09
CA ASP A 100 -6.88 11.35 -22.11
C ASP A 100 -7.15 9.92 -21.56
N GLU A 101 -8.41 9.55 -21.43
CA GLU A 101 -8.85 8.23 -20.93
C GLU A 101 -8.41 7.05 -21.82
N LYS A 102 -8.08 7.33 -23.10
CA LYS A 102 -7.68 6.30 -24.07
C LYS A 102 -6.16 5.99 -24.06
N GLY A 103 -5.48 6.38 -23.02
CA GLY A 103 -4.07 6.12 -22.82
C GLY A 103 -3.26 7.37 -22.51
N GLU A 104 -2.91 7.56 -21.25
CA GLU A 104 -2.20 8.72 -20.73
C GLU A 104 -1.01 8.27 -19.87
N SER A 105 0.09 9.01 -19.95
CA SER A 105 1.17 8.95 -18.96
C SER A 105 1.27 10.31 -18.28
N ILE A 106 1.23 10.30 -16.96
CA ILE A 106 1.24 11.49 -16.13
C ILE A 106 2.60 11.62 -15.47
N VAL A 107 3.17 12.81 -15.50
CA VAL A 107 4.48 13.12 -14.92
C VAL A 107 4.33 14.18 -13.86
N LEU A 108 4.92 13.95 -12.69
CA LEU A 108 5.10 14.97 -11.67
C LEU A 108 6.51 15.54 -11.77
N LEU A 109 6.60 16.86 -11.84
CA LEU A 109 7.86 17.60 -11.97
C LEU A 109 8.02 18.57 -10.81
N THR A 110 9.26 18.89 -10.45
CA THR A 110 9.57 20.04 -9.58
C THR A 110 9.22 21.35 -10.26
N PRO A 111 9.20 22.50 -9.55
CA PRO A 111 9.06 23.83 -10.16
C PRO A 111 10.11 24.10 -11.26
N ASP A 112 11.30 23.52 -11.12
CA ASP A 112 12.40 23.64 -12.09
C ASP A 112 12.30 22.61 -13.23
N SER A 113 11.15 21.95 -13.38
CA SER A 113 10.85 20.97 -14.43
C SER A 113 11.71 19.69 -14.38
N VAL A 114 12.23 19.31 -13.21
CA VAL A 114 12.92 18.03 -13.00
C VAL A 114 11.86 16.95 -12.68
N GLU A 115 11.91 15.82 -13.37
CA GLU A 115 10.98 14.71 -13.17
C GLU A 115 11.22 14.02 -11.82
N ILE A 116 10.12 13.81 -11.07
CA ILE A 116 10.11 13.12 -9.79
C ILE A 116 9.57 11.70 -9.95
N THR A 117 8.41 11.57 -10.58
CA THR A 117 7.74 10.29 -10.77
C THR A 117 6.87 10.35 -12.03
N ARG A 118 6.66 9.17 -12.63
CA ARG A 118 5.89 9.00 -13.86
C ARG A 118 5.02 7.77 -13.77
N THR A 119 3.87 7.80 -14.41
CA THR A 119 3.07 6.59 -14.64
C THR A 119 3.47 5.90 -15.94
N PRO A 120 3.22 4.60 -16.07
CA PRO A 120 3.14 3.98 -17.40
C PRO A 120 2.00 4.62 -18.20
N ILE A 121 1.81 4.18 -19.46
CA ILE A 121 0.61 4.56 -20.22
C ILE A 121 -0.57 3.78 -19.66
N LEU A 122 -1.54 4.49 -19.07
CA LEU A 122 -2.74 3.97 -18.46
C LEU A 122 -3.95 4.34 -19.32
N ALA A 123 -4.86 3.40 -19.55
CA ALA A 123 -6.11 3.64 -20.26
C ALA A 123 -7.28 3.20 -19.38
N ASP A 124 -8.39 3.93 -19.45
CA ASP A 124 -9.61 3.64 -18.74
C ASP A 124 -10.80 3.79 -19.71
N GLU A 125 -11.34 2.66 -20.14
CA GLU A 125 -12.47 2.57 -21.06
C GLU A 125 -13.82 2.46 -20.34
N PHE A 126 -13.81 2.49 -19.00
CA PHE A 126 -15.00 2.29 -18.18
C PHE A 126 -15.46 3.61 -17.57
N ASP A 127 -16.70 3.97 -17.79
CA ASP A 127 -17.35 5.15 -17.18
C ASP A 127 -17.87 4.78 -15.78
N ASP A 128 -16.93 4.60 -14.81
CA ASP A 128 -17.25 4.13 -13.46
C ASP A 128 -16.27 4.71 -12.41
N ASP A 129 -16.39 4.28 -11.14
CA ASP A 129 -15.59 4.79 -10.02
C ASP A 129 -14.29 3.99 -9.79
N ARG A 130 -13.81 3.22 -10.76
CA ARG A 130 -12.55 2.53 -10.67
C ARG A 130 -11.40 3.41 -11.12
N THR A 131 -10.27 3.25 -10.46
CA THR A 131 -9.06 4.03 -10.66
C THR A 131 -7.85 3.15 -10.93
N TRP A 132 -6.83 3.71 -11.54
CA TRP A 132 -5.50 3.12 -11.57
C TRP A 132 -4.75 3.46 -10.28
N GLN A 133 -4.27 2.44 -9.57
CA GLN A 133 -3.63 2.57 -8.25
C GLN A 133 -2.31 1.84 -8.21
N ARG A 134 -1.27 2.45 -7.62
CA ARG A 134 -0.07 1.69 -7.23
C ARG A 134 -0.42 0.73 -6.11
N PHE A 135 -0.04 -0.53 -6.27
CA PHE A 135 -0.37 -1.55 -5.29
C PHE A 135 0.81 -2.50 -5.02
N PRO A 136 1.31 -2.50 -3.78
CA PRO A 136 0.98 -1.60 -2.65
C PRO A 136 1.38 -0.15 -2.88
N ASN A 137 0.98 0.75 -1.96
CA ASN A 137 1.35 2.16 -2.01
C ASN A 137 2.82 2.39 -2.34
N ALA A 138 3.08 3.40 -3.15
CA ALA A 138 4.42 3.89 -3.51
C ALA A 138 5.34 2.86 -4.21
N ILE A 139 4.88 1.63 -4.48
CA ILE A 139 5.70 0.71 -5.27
C ILE A 139 6.01 1.35 -6.63
N ASP A 140 7.29 1.37 -6.99
CA ASP A 140 7.75 2.02 -8.22
C ASP A 140 8.97 1.29 -8.80
N THR A 141 8.69 0.21 -9.51
CA THR A 141 9.70 -0.53 -10.27
C THR A 141 9.80 -0.04 -11.72
N GLY A 142 8.96 0.97 -12.07
CA GLY A 142 8.85 1.50 -13.43
C GLY A 142 8.00 0.63 -14.37
N ASN A 143 7.32 -0.39 -13.86
CA ASN A 143 6.56 -1.34 -14.65
C ASN A 143 5.04 -1.16 -14.47
N MET A 144 4.29 -1.64 -15.47
CA MET A 144 2.83 -1.69 -15.41
C MET A 144 2.32 -2.60 -14.27
N THR A 145 3.12 -3.56 -13.83
CA THR A 145 2.82 -4.47 -12.70
C THR A 145 2.72 -3.78 -11.35
N ASP A 146 3.23 -2.54 -11.23
CA ASP A 146 3.06 -1.72 -10.03
C ASP A 146 1.63 -1.17 -9.89
N TRP A 147 0.83 -1.26 -10.94
CA TRP A 147 -0.48 -0.65 -11.05
C TRP A 147 -1.59 -1.68 -11.14
N SER A 148 -2.71 -1.41 -10.47
CA SER A 148 -3.94 -2.20 -10.52
C SER A 148 -5.13 -1.31 -10.79
N PHE A 149 -6.04 -1.74 -11.67
CA PHE A 149 -7.29 -1.06 -11.93
C PHE A 149 -8.39 -1.61 -11.03
N ARG A 150 -8.89 -0.78 -10.09
CA ARG A 150 -9.79 -1.21 -9.01
C ARG A 150 -10.63 -0.07 -8.46
N ASN A 151 -11.58 -0.38 -7.55
CA ASN A 151 -12.38 0.64 -6.88
C ASN A 151 -11.48 1.68 -6.20
N SER A 152 -11.88 2.94 -6.32
CA SER A 152 -11.15 4.08 -5.77
C SER A 152 -10.89 3.96 -4.27
N THR A 153 -9.70 4.42 -3.87
CA THR A 153 -9.27 4.56 -2.47
C THR A 153 -8.99 6.02 -2.13
N PHE A 154 -9.70 6.93 -2.75
CA PHE A 154 -9.57 8.39 -2.66
C PHE A 154 -9.19 8.90 -1.27
N GLY A 155 -8.00 9.47 -1.12
CA GLY A 155 -7.49 10.06 0.12
C GLY A 155 -7.02 9.07 1.19
N ILE A 156 -6.96 7.77 0.87
CA ILE A 156 -6.53 6.72 1.80
C ILE A 156 -5.56 5.74 1.12
N THR A 157 -4.99 4.82 1.90
CA THR A 157 -4.04 3.83 1.40
C THR A 157 -4.63 2.88 0.35
N ASN A 158 -3.93 2.67 -0.76
CA ASN A 158 -4.25 1.66 -1.78
C ASN A 158 -4.03 0.21 -1.27
N GLY A 159 -3.50 0.04 -0.09
CA GLY A 159 -3.11 -1.26 0.48
C GLY A 159 -4.19 -1.96 1.30
N PHE A 160 -5.34 -1.34 1.54
CA PHE A 160 -6.41 -2.02 2.26
C PHE A 160 -7.36 -2.72 1.29
N PRO A 161 -7.74 -3.97 1.61
CA PRO A 161 -8.63 -4.71 0.77
C PRO A 161 -9.95 -3.97 0.66
N VAL A 162 -10.43 -3.81 -0.55
CA VAL A 162 -11.87 -3.69 -0.76
C VAL A 162 -12.46 -4.87 0.00
N VAL A 163 -13.23 -4.60 1.05
CA VAL A 163 -13.99 -5.62 1.73
C VAL A 163 -14.90 -6.24 0.68
N ARG A 164 -14.50 -7.37 0.14
CA ARG A 164 -15.34 -8.12 -0.79
C ARG A 164 -16.38 -8.82 0.08
N PRO A 165 -17.61 -8.34 0.18
CA PRO A 165 -18.60 -8.89 1.10
C PRO A 165 -18.90 -10.36 0.83
N ASN A 166 -18.46 -10.83 -0.35
CA ASN A 166 -18.66 -12.19 -0.82
C ASN A 166 -17.50 -13.15 -0.51
N PHE A 167 -16.44 -12.68 0.14
CA PHE A 167 -15.36 -13.51 0.67
C PHE A 167 -15.05 -13.07 2.08
N THR A 168 -15.29 -13.94 3.08
CA THR A 168 -15.15 -13.58 4.49
C THR A 168 -14.25 -14.56 5.22
N ALA A 169 -13.48 -14.08 6.19
CA ALA A 169 -12.70 -14.86 7.11
C ALA A 169 -13.12 -14.55 8.55
N SER A 170 -13.27 -15.60 9.38
CA SER A 170 -13.48 -15.42 10.81
C SER A 170 -12.19 -15.02 11.51
N GLU A 171 -12.30 -14.53 12.75
CA GLU A 171 -11.14 -14.53 13.65
C GLU A 171 -10.58 -15.94 13.81
N PRO A 172 -9.25 -16.11 13.97
CA PRO A 172 -8.66 -17.42 14.18
C PRO A 172 -9.10 -18.02 15.51
N ILE A 173 -9.38 -19.31 15.48
CA ILE A 173 -9.52 -20.12 16.69
C ILE A 173 -8.30 -21.01 16.85
N PHE A 174 -7.99 -21.34 18.09
CA PHE A 174 -6.83 -22.18 18.40
C PHE A 174 -7.29 -23.58 18.76
N VAL A 175 -6.58 -24.57 18.21
CA VAL A 175 -6.94 -25.99 18.33
C VAL A 175 -5.72 -26.84 18.67
N ASP A 176 -5.95 -27.95 19.36
CA ASP A 176 -4.94 -28.99 19.55
C ASP A 176 -4.72 -29.83 18.29
N GLN A 177 -3.82 -30.79 18.35
CA GLN A 177 -3.53 -31.70 17.22
C GLN A 177 -4.72 -32.58 16.83
N GLN A 178 -5.69 -32.77 17.71
CA GLN A 178 -6.94 -33.50 17.48
C GLN A 178 -8.03 -32.61 16.88
N GLY A 179 -7.76 -31.31 16.81
CA GLY A 179 -8.69 -30.31 16.25
C GLY A 179 -9.70 -29.75 17.27
N ASN A 180 -9.55 -30.05 18.54
CA ASN A 180 -10.39 -29.49 19.62
C ASN A 180 -9.97 -28.06 19.93
N LYS A 181 -10.94 -27.17 20.15
CA LYS A 181 -10.68 -25.77 20.54
C LYS A 181 -10.05 -25.73 21.93
N VAL A 182 -8.96 -24.98 22.07
CA VAL A 182 -8.25 -24.78 23.35
C VAL A 182 -8.04 -23.28 23.60
N GLY A 183 -7.99 -22.90 24.90
CA GLY A 183 -7.80 -21.50 25.32
C GLY A 183 -6.33 -21.14 25.55
N SER A 184 -5.47 -22.14 25.79
CA SER A 184 -4.03 -21.97 26.01
C SER A 184 -3.28 -23.24 25.65
N PHE A 185 -1.96 -23.12 25.47
CA PHE A 185 -1.06 -24.23 25.20
C PHE A 185 0.01 -24.32 26.28
N LEU A 186 0.62 -25.48 26.44
CA LEU A 186 1.85 -25.63 27.21
C LEU A 186 3.08 -25.41 26.32
N GLN A 187 4.16 -24.98 26.94
CA GLN A 187 5.46 -24.87 26.26
C GLN A 187 5.83 -26.19 25.59
N GLY A 188 6.27 -26.14 24.34
CA GLY A 188 6.60 -27.31 23.54
C GLY A 188 5.41 -27.98 22.85
N GLN A 189 4.18 -27.49 23.03
CA GLN A 189 3.01 -28.00 22.29
C GLN A 189 2.85 -27.37 20.94
N MET A 190 2.24 -28.13 20.02
CA MET A 190 1.81 -27.63 18.71
C MET A 190 0.47 -26.89 18.85
N ALA A 191 0.45 -25.62 18.56
CA ALA A 191 -0.74 -24.78 18.51
C ALA A 191 -1.29 -24.74 17.07
N GLY A 192 -2.46 -25.28 16.85
CA GLY A 192 -3.18 -25.17 15.57
C GLY A 192 -3.90 -23.84 15.46
N ILE A 193 -3.66 -23.10 14.39
CA ILE A 193 -4.29 -21.83 14.04
C ILE A 193 -5.28 -22.13 12.91
N ARG A 194 -6.56 -21.96 13.17
CA ARG A 194 -7.65 -22.31 12.25
C ARG A 194 -8.57 -21.12 12.03
N THR A 195 -8.88 -20.83 10.77
CA THR A 195 -9.81 -19.76 10.35
C THR A 195 -10.89 -20.34 9.46
N GLU A 196 -12.15 -19.97 9.67
CA GLU A 196 -13.22 -20.31 8.73
C GLU A 196 -13.26 -19.26 7.63
N ILE A 197 -13.14 -19.72 6.38
CA ILE A 197 -13.15 -18.90 5.18
C ILE A 197 -14.37 -19.29 4.36
N ILE A 198 -15.17 -18.29 3.96
CA ILE A 198 -16.43 -18.50 3.24
C ILE A 198 -16.35 -17.81 1.88
N ASN A 199 -16.62 -18.57 0.82
CA ASN A 199 -16.85 -18.04 -0.53
C ASN A 199 -18.35 -17.88 -0.76
N LYS A 200 -18.84 -16.65 -0.83
CA LYS A 200 -20.22 -16.30 -1.19
C LYS A 200 -20.38 -15.89 -2.66
N PHE A 201 -19.32 -15.99 -3.45
CA PHE A 201 -19.43 -15.82 -4.89
C PHE A 201 -20.18 -16.99 -5.53
N THR A 202 -20.67 -16.77 -6.73
CA THR A 202 -21.35 -17.79 -7.55
C THR A 202 -20.38 -18.69 -8.31
N ASP A 203 -19.07 -18.40 -8.25
CA ASP A 203 -18.00 -19.14 -8.90
C ASP A 203 -16.95 -19.60 -7.88
N GLU A 204 -16.14 -20.56 -8.31
CA GLU A 204 -15.01 -21.09 -7.55
C GLU A 204 -13.93 -20.02 -7.37
N ARG A 205 -13.26 -20.01 -6.21
CA ARG A 205 -12.16 -19.09 -5.91
C ARG A 205 -10.94 -19.83 -5.41
N THR A 206 -9.77 -19.38 -5.88
CA THR A 206 -8.47 -19.80 -5.37
C THR A 206 -7.91 -18.72 -4.46
N PHE A 207 -7.22 -19.12 -3.38
CA PHE A 207 -6.61 -18.18 -2.44
C PHE A 207 -5.36 -18.76 -1.77
N ALA A 208 -4.55 -17.88 -1.16
CA ALA A 208 -3.48 -18.20 -0.24
C ALA A 208 -3.91 -17.89 1.20
N TYR A 209 -3.67 -18.82 2.10
CA TYR A 209 -3.87 -18.69 3.55
C TYR A 209 -2.53 -18.47 4.22
N ILE A 210 -2.30 -17.32 4.81
CA ILE A 210 -1.01 -16.88 5.35
C ILE A 210 -1.18 -16.62 6.83
N ILE A 211 -0.25 -17.14 7.63
CA ILE A 211 -0.20 -16.96 9.08
C ILE A 211 1.13 -16.30 9.44
N GLN A 212 1.06 -15.27 10.27
CA GLN A 212 2.20 -14.69 10.97
C GLN A 212 1.97 -14.77 12.48
N VAL A 213 2.93 -15.30 13.22
CA VAL A 213 2.92 -15.29 14.68
C VAL A 213 4.04 -14.37 15.17
N LYS A 214 3.70 -13.46 16.09
CA LYS A 214 4.62 -12.50 16.72
C LYS A 214 4.71 -12.74 18.20
N ASN A 215 5.89 -12.55 18.78
CA ASN A 215 6.10 -12.56 20.23
C ASN A 215 5.55 -11.27 20.89
N GLU A 216 5.69 -11.15 22.22
CA GLU A 216 5.21 -9.99 23.00
C GLU A 216 5.87 -8.68 22.58
N GLU A 217 7.10 -8.70 22.05
CA GLU A 217 7.79 -7.53 21.54
C GLU A 217 7.36 -7.15 20.10
N GLY A 218 6.46 -7.92 19.50
CA GLY A 218 5.97 -7.69 18.14
C GLY A 218 6.86 -8.24 17.02
N PHE A 219 7.92 -8.99 17.34
CA PHE A 219 8.77 -9.63 16.33
C PHE A 219 8.13 -10.88 15.77
N PRO A 220 8.13 -11.08 14.43
CA PRO A 220 7.70 -12.32 13.82
C PRO A 220 8.60 -13.48 14.26
N VAL A 221 8.00 -14.51 14.85
CA VAL A 221 8.69 -15.75 15.27
C VAL A 221 8.31 -16.95 14.41
N PHE A 222 7.20 -16.81 13.63
CA PHE A 222 6.76 -17.83 12.72
C PHE A 222 5.96 -17.22 11.58
N ILE A 223 6.22 -17.69 10.35
CA ILE A 223 5.42 -17.35 9.17
C ILE A 223 5.23 -18.65 8.38
N ALA A 224 4.00 -18.94 7.99
CA ALA A 224 3.66 -20.05 7.11
C ALA A 224 2.50 -19.70 6.21
N TRP A 225 2.40 -20.39 5.07
CA TRP A 225 1.29 -20.22 4.13
C TRP A 225 0.95 -21.52 3.44
N ILE A 226 -0.28 -21.58 2.94
CA ILE A 226 -0.79 -22.61 2.04
C ILE A 226 -1.32 -21.89 0.82
N GLU A 227 -0.84 -22.22 -0.35
CA GLU A 227 -1.30 -21.66 -1.63
C GLU A 227 -2.27 -22.58 -2.35
N ASP A 228 -2.88 -22.05 -3.40
CA ASP A 228 -3.76 -22.76 -4.33
C ASP A 228 -4.93 -23.48 -3.65
N ILE A 229 -5.38 -22.94 -2.52
CA ILE A 229 -6.57 -23.46 -1.85
C ILE A 229 -7.80 -23.08 -2.67
N ILE A 230 -8.51 -24.11 -3.15
CA ILE A 230 -9.74 -23.93 -3.94
C ILE A 230 -10.96 -24.01 -3.02
N ILE A 231 -11.85 -23.03 -3.13
CA ILE A 231 -13.12 -23.00 -2.41
C ILE A 231 -14.29 -22.87 -3.40
N PRO A 232 -15.16 -23.88 -3.50
CA PRO A 232 -16.32 -23.84 -4.38
C PRO A 232 -17.32 -22.73 -4.01
N PRO A 233 -18.23 -22.36 -4.92
CA PRO A 233 -19.24 -21.34 -4.66
C PRO A 233 -20.13 -21.71 -3.47
N ASN A 234 -20.43 -20.72 -2.62
CA ASN A 234 -21.28 -20.86 -1.43
C ASN A 234 -20.82 -21.95 -0.45
N ARG A 235 -19.51 -22.18 -0.35
CA ARG A 235 -18.90 -23.12 0.59
C ARG A 235 -17.97 -22.43 1.56
N SER A 236 -17.67 -23.13 2.67
CA SER A 236 -16.62 -22.74 3.61
C SER A 236 -15.53 -23.79 3.72
N LEU A 237 -14.33 -23.35 4.03
CA LEU A 237 -13.18 -24.20 4.40
C LEU A 237 -12.60 -23.70 5.72
N LYS A 238 -11.90 -24.61 6.44
CA LYS A 238 -11.26 -24.33 7.72
C LYS A 238 -9.80 -24.77 7.70
N PRO A 239 -8.93 -24.12 6.90
CA PRO A 239 -7.52 -24.46 6.89
C PRO A 239 -6.94 -24.30 8.29
N THR A 240 -5.96 -25.15 8.61
CA THR A 240 -5.27 -25.14 9.91
C THR A 240 -3.76 -25.21 9.66
N VAL A 241 -3.01 -24.29 10.25
CA VAL A 241 -1.55 -24.28 10.30
C VAL A 241 -1.10 -24.52 11.73
N PHE A 242 -0.08 -25.33 11.93
CA PHE A 242 0.45 -25.63 13.24
C PHE A 242 1.76 -24.86 13.50
N PHE A 243 1.83 -24.23 14.64
CA PHE A 243 2.96 -23.49 15.18
C PHE A 243 3.47 -24.20 16.43
N LEU A 244 4.80 -24.41 16.54
CA LEU A 244 5.39 -24.95 17.76
C LEU A 244 5.61 -23.83 18.79
N ALA A 245 4.90 -23.92 19.91
CA ALA A 245 4.99 -22.94 21.01
C ALA A 245 6.25 -23.20 21.86
N GLU A 246 7.42 -22.79 21.37
CA GLU A 246 8.70 -23.09 22.01
C GLU A 246 8.91 -22.37 23.35
N ASN A 247 8.39 -21.16 23.47
CA ASN A 247 8.56 -20.32 24.66
C ASN A 247 7.23 -19.99 25.30
N ARG A 248 7.25 -19.70 26.61
CA ARG A 248 6.10 -19.17 27.38
C ARG A 248 5.85 -17.73 26.96
N GLY A 249 4.61 -17.28 27.11
CA GLY A 249 4.23 -15.91 26.86
C GLY A 249 2.96 -15.78 26.02
N GLU A 250 2.66 -14.57 25.61
CA GLU A 250 1.56 -14.26 24.70
C GLU A 250 2.10 -14.05 23.28
N TYR A 251 1.39 -14.59 22.31
CA TYR A 251 1.72 -14.47 20.90
C TYR A 251 0.54 -13.87 20.14
N THR A 252 0.78 -12.82 19.38
CA THR A 252 -0.22 -12.30 18.44
C THR A 252 -0.15 -13.10 17.14
N VAL A 253 -1.31 -13.48 16.64
CA VAL A 253 -1.47 -14.19 15.38
C VAL A 253 -2.18 -13.27 14.39
N ASP A 254 -1.57 -13.02 13.25
CA ASP A 254 -2.18 -12.34 12.13
C ASP A 254 -2.48 -13.36 11.02
N VAL A 255 -3.68 -13.29 10.48
CA VAL A 255 -4.14 -14.14 9.36
C VAL A 255 -4.45 -13.27 8.17
N PHE A 256 -3.86 -13.62 7.03
CA PHE A 256 -4.09 -12.93 5.77
C PHE A 256 -4.65 -13.93 4.74
N ILE A 257 -5.68 -13.50 4.03
CA ILE A 257 -6.28 -14.24 2.92
C ILE A 257 -6.03 -13.45 1.66
N TRP A 258 -5.10 -13.92 0.85
CA TRP A 258 -4.70 -13.25 -0.39
C TRP A 258 -5.11 -14.09 -1.60
N ARG A 259 -5.21 -13.45 -2.76
CA ARG A 259 -5.47 -14.16 -4.02
C ARG A 259 -4.36 -15.18 -4.33
N SER A 260 -3.11 -14.79 -4.14
CA SER A 260 -1.91 -15.65 -4.22
C SER A 260 -0.74 -14.95 -3.54
N MET A 261 0.39 -15.63 -3.37
CA MET A 261 1.63 -15.01 -2.86
C MET A 261 2.29 -14.08 -3.88
N THR A 262 2.07 -14.31 -5.17
CA THR A 262 2.60 -13.48 -6.26
C THR A 262 1.74 -12.25 -6.55
N LEU A 263 0.42 -12.38 -6.34
CA LEU A 263 -0.53 -11.28 -6.43
C LEU A 263 -0.91 -10.90 -5.01
N THR A 264 -0.26 -9.89 -4.45
CA THR A 264 -0.53 -9.38 -3.09
C THR A 264 -1.89 -8.68 -3.01
N ASP A 265 -2.95 -9.30 -3.56
CA ASP A 265 -4.34 -8.82 -3.59
C ASP A 265 -5.11 -9.46 -2.41
N PRO A 266 -5.31 -8.73 -1.30
CA PRO A 266 -6.04 -9.25 -0.16
C PRO A 266 -7.50 -9.50 -0.53
N LEU A 267 -8.02 -10.67 -0.15
CA LEU A 267 -9.43 -11.03 -0.36
C LEU A 267 -10.31 -10.66 0.83
N THR A 268 -9.72 -10.48 2.01
CA THR A 268 -10.38 -10.03 3.24
C THR A 268 -9.48 -9.09 4.03
N PRO A 269 -10.01 -8.25 4.93
CA PRO A 269 -9.20 -7.65 5.98
C PRO A 269 -8.42 -8.72 6.75
N PRO A 270 -7.22 -8.42 7.27
CA PRO A 270 -6.53 -9.31 8.18
C PRO A 270 -7.40 -9.60 9.41
N THR A 271 -7.34 -10.82 9.92
CA THR A 271 -7.95 -11.16 11.20
C THR A 271 -6.88 -11.47 12.23
N HIS A 272 -7.18 -11.25 13.50
CA HIS A 272 -6.20 -11.31 14.59
C HIS A 272 -6.65 -12.24 15.69
N GLY A 273 -5.68 -12.85 16.37
CA GLY A 273 -5.91 -13.68 17.54
C GLY A 273 -4.74 -13.63 18.52
N LEU A 274 -4.96 -14.15 19.72
CA LEU A 274 -3.96 -14.20 20.79
C LEU A 274 -3.78 -15.64 21.28
N ILE A 275 -2.56 -16.16 21.21
CA ILE A 275 -2.17 -17.45 21.79
C ILE A 275 -1.50 -17.20 23.13
N ARG A 276 -1.95 -17.94 24.17
CA ARG A 276 -1.30 -17.98 25.46
C ARG A 276 -0.57 -19.30 25.66
N VAL A 277 0.70 -19.23 26.01
CA VAL A 277 1.55 -20.38 26.27
C VAL A 277 1.96 -20.36 27.74
N ALA A 278 1.43 -21.32 28.49
CA ALA A 278 1.73 -21.52 29.90
C ALA A 278 2.96 -22.47 30.06
N GLY A 279 3.54 -22.46 31.24
CA GLY A 279 4.67 -23.32 31.56
C GLY A 279 4.27 -24.52 32.35
#